data_1e752a721f62bbcd3c7bc4ffc9c70b40
#
_entry.id   1e752a721f62bbcd3c7bc4ffc9c70b40
#
_cell.length_a   1.000
_cell.length_b   1.000
_cell.length_c   1.000
_cell.angle_alpha   90.00
_cell.angle_beta   90.00
_cell.angle_gamma   90.00
#
_symmetry.space_group_name_H-M   'P 1'
#
loop_
_entity.id
_entity.type
_entity.pdbx_description
1 polymer ?
#
loop_
_entity_poly.entity_id
_entity_poly.type
_entity_poly.pdbx_seq_one_letter_code
_entity_poly.pdbx_strand_id
1 'polypeptide(L)'
;AYSKTEEVSNIDDIGHPLVKESLKALGVLGGVEITSTADIPAKGTGLGSSSSYTVGLLTALHAYMGKNIPTAHLAELACDIEIVKCKEPIGKQDQYAAAFGGLNLFEFMPDDSVNVSPVLCSNDFRNTLNLSTLVFYTGVTRSASGILAEQTRVSSQDNKKLILRRMVRLAYDFKVGLENNSLEHLSELLKENWSLKKTLTDGITNSTIDEIYNAGIGAGAYAGKLLGAGAGGFVMFLAPENRHFEIINALHKLRPVKFNPESSGS
;
A
#
# COMPACT_ATOMS: atom_id res chain seq x y z
N ALA A 1 -16.25 6.13 -0.33
CA ALA A 1 -16.70 5.75 1.00
C ALA A 1 -17.95 4.89 0.86
N TYR A 2 -17.96 3.75 1.47
CA TYR A 2 -19.19 2.95 1.63
C TYR A 2 -19.87 3.48 2.89
N SER A 3 -20.76 4.43 2.72
CA SER A 3 -21.52 5.02 3.83
C SER A 3 -22.97 4.50 3.80
N LYS A 4 -23.11 3.20 3.97
CA LYS A 4 -24.41 2.55 3.94
C LYS A 4 -24.55 1.65 5.17
N THR A 5 -25.61 1.84 5.92
CA THR A 5 -26.03 0.87 6.95
C THR A 5 -26.87 -0.20 6.28
N GLU A 6 -26.55 -1.45 6.52
CA GLU A 6 -27.27 -2.62 6.04
C GLU A 6 -27.72 -3.45 7.23
N GLU A 7 -28.97 -3.84 7.27
CA GLU A 7 -29.52 -4.80 8.21
C GLU A 7 -30.07 -5.96 7.38
N VAL A 8 -29.52 -7.15 7.56
CA VAL A 8 -29.87 -8.32 6.76
C VAL A 8 -30.09 -9.54 7.65
N SER A 9 -30.99 -10.41 7.25
CA SER A 9 -31.24 -11.67 7.94
C SER A 9 -30.42 -12.85 7.38
N ASN A 10 -29.87 -12.69 6.19
CA ASN A 10 -29.04 -13.69 5.52
C ASN A 10 -27.72 -13.10 5.11
N ILE A 11 -26.61 -13.80 5.38
CA ILE A 11 -25.26 -13.40 5.02
C ILE A 11 -25.11 -13.15 3.50
N ASP A 12 -25.86 -13.86 2.68
CA ASP A 12 -25.84 -13.69 1.22
C ASP A 12 -26.40 -12.34 0.75
N ASP A 13 -27.19 -11.68 1.58
CA ASP A 13 -27.78 -10.37 1.27
C ASP A 13 -26.87 -9.20 1.62
N ILE A 14 -25.72 -9.46 2.29
CA ILE A 14 -24.72 -8.41 2.60
C ILE A 14 -24.16 -7.86 1.30
N GLY A 15 -24.31 -6.55 1.08
CA GLY A 15 -23.83 -5.87 -0.09
C GLY A 15 -22.32 -5.59 -0.10
N HIS A 16 -21.68 -5.49 1.10
CA HIS A 16 -20.24 -5.26 1.20
C HIS A 16 -19.45 -6.56 0.98
N PRO A 17 -18.73 -6.74 -0.16
CA PRO A 17 -18.17 -8.04 -0.51
C PRO A 17 -17.14 -8.56 0.50
N LEU A 18 -16.25 -7.69 1.00
CA LEU A 18 -15.23 -8.09 1.98
C LEU A 18 -15.86 -8.57 3.30
N VAL A 19 -16.92 -7.91 3.77
CA VAL A 19 -17.64 -8.32 4.98
C VAL A 19 -18.31 -9.68 4.75
N LYS A 20 -19.05 -9.81 3.65
CA LYS A 20 -19.73 -11.06 3.28
C LYS A 20 -18.76 -12.23 3.25
N GLU A 21 -17.69 -12.11 2.47
CA GLU A 21 -16.75 -13.23 2.27
C GLU A 21 -15.93 -13.52 3.53
N SER A 22 -15.61 -12.51 4.36
CA SER A 22 -14.94 -12.71 5.65
C SER A 22 -15.83 -13.50 6.63
N LEU A 23 -17.10 -13.13 6.76
CA LEU A 23 -18.05 -13.84 7.61
C LEU A 23 -18.27 -15.28 7.14
N LYS A 24 -18.41 -15.49 5.82
CA LYS A 24 -18.52 -16.85 5.23
C LYS A 24 -17.29 -17.69 5.51
N ALA A 25 -16.11 -17.16 5.28
CA ALA A 25 -14.84 -17.88 5.49
C ALA A 25 -14.66 -18.35 6.93
N LEU A 26 -15.18 -17.58 7.89
CA LEU A 26 -15.07 -17.90 9.32
C LEU A 26 -16.31 -18.64 9.89
N GLY A 27 -17.35 -18.87 9.08
CA GLY A 27 -18.58 -19.52 9.52
C GLY A 27 -19.40 -18.69 10.51
N VAL A 28 -19.27 -17.37 10.51
CA VAL A 28 -20.06 -16.44 11.33
C VAL A 28 -21.34 -16.11 10.57
N LEU A 29 -22.41 -16.85 10.84
CA LEU A 29 -23.64 -16.79 10.04
C LEU A 29 -24.62 -15.68 10.46
N GLY A 30 -24.37 -14.98 11.56
CA GLY A 30 -25.22 -13.89 12.04
C GLY A 30 -24.94 -13.52 13.50
N GLY A 31 -25.80 -12.64 14.05
CA GLY A 31 -25.70 -12.21 15.45
C GLY A 31 -24.54 -11.23 15.72
N VAL A 32 -24.06 -10.54 14.69
CA VAL A 32 -22.96 -9.56 14.80
C VAL A 32 -23.39 -8.21 14.22
N GLU A 33 -22.90 -7.15 14.82
CA GLU A 33 -22.91 -5.80 14.26
C GLU A 33 -21.48 -5.41 13.94
N ILE A 34 -21.25 -4.93 12.72
CA ILE A 34 -19.94 -4.50 12.25
C ILE A 34 -20.02 -3.02 11.88
N THR A 35 -19.33 -2.18 12.64
CA THR A 35 -19.18 -0.76 12.34
C THR A 35 -17.73 -0.46 11.97
N SER A 36 -17.54 0.20 10.84
CA SER A 36 -16.21 0.64 10.41
C SER A 36 -16.16 2.14 10.18
N THR A 37 -15.06 2.76 10.60
CA THR A 37 -14.75 4.16 10.37
C THR A 37 -13.38 4.26 9.72
N ALA A 38 -13.18 5.25 8.84
CA ALA A 38 -11.92 5.48 8.17
C ALA A 38 -11.62 6.96 8.05
N ASP A 39 -10.37 7.34 8.31
CA ASP A 39 -9.88 8.72 8.21
C ASP A 39 -9.50 9.11 6.77
N ILE A 40 -9.41 8.13 5.87
CA ILE A 40 -9.04 8.30 4.47
C ILE A 40 -10.15 7.77 3.55
N PRO A 41 -10.24 8.27 2.29
CA PRO A 41 -11.19 7.73 1.33
C PRO A 41 -11.00 6.22 1.13
N ALA A 42 -12.10 5.48 1.13
CA ALA A 42 -12.09 4.01 1.11
C ALA A 42 -11.57 3.38 -0.20
N LYS A 43 -11.53 4.13 -1.32
CA LYS A 43 -11.15 3.59 -2.62
C LYS A 43 -10.20 4.52 -3.37
N GLY A 44 -9.26 3.94 -4.13
CA GLY A 44 -8.42 4.67 -5.08
C GLY A 44 -7.33 5.53 -4.45
N THR A 45 -6.97 5.29 -3.20
CA THR A 45 -5.96 6.08 -2.48
C THR A 45 -4.54 5.55 -2.66
N GLY A 46 -4.38 4.26 -2.95
CA GLY A 46 -3.07 3.62 -3.11
C GLY A 46 -2.33 3.36 -1.79
N LEU A 47 -3.04 3.39 -0.65
CA LEU A 47 -2.49 3.12 0.68
C LEU A 47 -2.88 1.74 1.23
N GLY A 48 -3.33 0.80 0.39
CA GLY A 48 -3.73 -0.52 0.85
C GLY A 48 -4.96 -0.54 1.76
N SER A 49 -5.85 0.47 1.67
CA SER A 49 -6.99 0.64 2.59
C SER A 49 -7.94 -0.55 2.61
N SER A 50 -8.16 -1.19 1.46
CA SER A 50 -8.99 -2.40 1.35
C SER A 50 -8.38 -3.54 2.14
N SER A 51 -7.10 -3.81 1.91
CA SER A 51 -6.38 -4.90 2.54
C SER A 51 -6.20 -4.68 4.04
N SER A 52 -5.90 -3.46 4.47
CA SER A 52 -5.87 -3.10 5.89
C SER A 52 -7.23 -3.32 6.57
N TYR A 53 -8.32 -2.97 5.86
CA TYR A 53 -9.68 -3.23 6.34
C TYR A 53 -9.95 -4.74 6.46
N THR A 54 -9.61 -5.52 5.44
CA THR A 54 -9.82 -6.98 5.43
C THR A 54 -9.05 -7.65 6.55
N VAL A 55 -7.78 -7.30 6.72
CA VAL A 55 -6.92 -7.83 7.79
C VAL A 55 -7.48 -7.45 9.18
N GLY A 56 -7.83 -6.19 9.41
CA GLY A 56 -8.41 -5.72 10.66
C GLY A 56 -9.76 -6.38 10.97
N LEU A 57 -10.62 -6.55 9.96
CA LEU A 57 -11.90 -7.25 10.11
C LEU A 57 -11.70 -8.72 10.51
N LEU A 58 -10.78 -9.42 9.86
CA LEU A 58 -10.46 -10.82 10.17
C LEU A 58 -9.89 -10.96 11.58
N THR A 59 -9.02 -10.05 12.00
CA THR A 59 -8.48 -10.01 13.36
C THR A 59 -9.62 -9.83 14.39
N ALA A 60 -10.52 -8.87 14.15
CA ALA A 60 -11.65 -8.60 15.02
C ALA A 60 -12.62 -9.81 15.10
N LEU A 61 -12.90 -10.46 13.97
CA LEU A 61 -13.77 -11.65 13.92
C LEU A 61 -13.13 -12.85 14.63
N HIS A 62 -11.82 -13.07 14.49
CA HIS A 62 -11.12 -14.12 15.26
C HIS A 62 -11.19 -13.85 16.76
N ALA A 63 -10.95 -12.60 17.18
CA ALA A 63 -11.08 -12.21 18.58
C ALA A 63 -12.52 -12.41 19.11
N TYR A 64 -13.52 -12.04 18.31
CA TYR A 64 -14.92 -12.28 18.62
C TYR A 64 -15.23 -13.76 18.84
N MET A 65 -14.63 -14.65 18.05
CA MET A 65 -14.77 -16.11 18.21
C MET A 65 -13.90 -16.70 19.34
N GLY A 66 -13.13 -15.90 20.06
CA GLY A 66 -12.19 -16.38 21.06
C GLY A 66 -11.01 -17.17 20.48
N LYS A 67 -10.61 -16.92 19.23
CA LYS A 67 -9.55 -17.62 18.51
C LYS A 67 -8.39 -16.67 18.21
N ASN A 68 -7.17 -17.20 18.28
CA ASN A 68 -6.00 -16.54 17.74
C ASN A 68 -5.69 -17.07 16.33
N ILE A 69 -5.20 -16.20 15.47
CA ILE A 69 -4.74 -16.55 14.14
C ILE A 69 -3.26 -16.16 14.00
N PRO A 70 -2.39 -17.07 13.53
CA PRO A 70 -1.01 -16.71 13.22
C PRO A 70 -0.96 -15.65 12.11
N THR A 71 -0.03 -14.68 12.22
CA THR A 71 0.09 -13.54 11.30
C THR A 71 0.17 -13.97 9.83
N ALA A 72 0.96 -14.99 9.52
CA ALA A 72 1.07 -15.52 8.16
C ALA A 72 -0.29 -16.02 7.63
N HIS A 73 -1.03 -16.78 8.44
CA HIS A 73 -2.36 -17.28 8.11
C HIS A 73 -3.39 -16.13 7.95
N LEU A 74 -3.28 -15.08 8.75
CA LEU A 74 -4.11 -13.89 8.62
C LEU A 74 -3.90 -13.21 7.27
N ALA A 75 -2.63 -13.05 6.86
CA ALA A 75 -2.27 -12.49 5.56
C ALA A 75 -2.78 -13.36 4.40
N GLU A 76 -2.58 -14.67 4.47
CA GLU A 76 -3.05 -15.64 3.48
C GLU A 76 -4.58 -15.62 3.33
N LEU A 77 -5.30 -15.62 4.45
CA LEU A 77 -6.77 -15.58 4.46
C LEU A 77 -7.28 -14.24 3.88
N ALA A 78 -6.64 -13.13 4.19
CA ALA A 78 -6.97 -11.83 3.60
C ALA A 78 -6.75 -11.84 2.09
N CYS A 79 -5.66 -12.44 1.61
CA CYS A 79 -5.40 -12.63 0.17
C CYS A 79 -6.47 -13.51 -0.49
N ASP A 80 -6.86 -14.65 0.14
CA ASP A 80 -7.92 -15.52 -0.40
C ASP A 80 -9.23 -14.75 -0.54
N ILE A 81 -9.61 -13.97 0.46
CA ILE A 81 -10.84 -13.18 0.43
C ILE A 81 -10.81 -12.13 -0.67
N GLU A 82 -9.78 -11.30 -0.74
CA GLU A 82 -9.74 -10.21 -1.72
C GLU A 82 -9.50 -10.72 -3.16
N ILE A 83 -8.53 -11.61 -3.33
CA ILE A 83 -8.08 -12.03 -4.68
C ILE A 83 -8.96 -13.15 -5.23
N VAL A 84 -9.26 -14.19 -4.43
CA VAL A 84 -9.96 -15.37 -4.91
C VAL A 84 -11.48 -15.21 -4.79
N LYS A 85 -11.99 -14.84 -3.62
CA LYS A 85 -13.44 -14.73 -3.37
C LYS A 85 -14.04 -13.48 -4.01
N CYS A 86 -13.43 -12.32 -3.79
CA CYS A 86 -13.91 -11.05 -4.34
C CYS A 86 -13.38 -10.78 -5.76
N LYS A 87 -12.41 -11.57 -6.26
CA LYS A 87 -11.83 -11.48 -7.61
C LYS A 87 -11.24 -10.09 -7.91
N GLU A 88 -10.64 -9.45 -6.91
CA GLU A 88 -9.96 -8.18 -7.11
C GLU A 88 -8.63 -8.43 -7.85
N PRO A 89 -8.32 -7.64 -8.91
CA PRO A 89 -7.10 -7.81 -9.71
C PRO A 89 -5.88 -7.17 -9.02
N ILE A 90 -5.58 -7.60 -7.79
CA ILE A 90 -4.51 -7.05 -6.94
C ILE A 90 -3.46 -8.11 -6.61
N GLY A 91 -2.30 -7.67 -6.14
CA GLY A 91 -1.27 -8.57 -5.57
C GLY A 91 -1.47 -8.79 -4.07
N LYS A 92 -0.55 -9.58 -3.48
CA LYS A 92 -0.57 -9.98 -2.07
C LYS A 92 0.12 -8.98 -1.12
N GLN A 93 0.72 -7.90 -1.64
CA GLN A 93 1.62 -7.01 -0.89
C GLN A 93 0.93 -6.33 0.30
N ASP A 94 -0.24 -5.74 0.07
CA ASP A 94 -0.90 -4.88 1.04
C ASP A 94 -1.47 -5.68 2.21
N GLN A 95 -1.95 -6.91 1.97
CA GLN A 95 -2.43 -7.83 3.01
C GLN A 95 -1.30 -8.25 3.94
N TYR A 96 -0.16 -8.64 3.37
CA TYR A 96 1.02 -9.01 4.14
C TYR A 96 1.58 -7.81 4.93
N ALA A 97 1.65 -6.62 4.32
CA ALA A 97 2.10 -5.41 5.01
C ALA A 97 1.18 -5.06 6.19
N ALA A 98 -0.15 -5.15 6.03
CA ALA A 98 -1.11 -4.87 7.08
C ALA A 98 -1.08 -5.92 8.21
N ALA A 99 -0.88 -7.19 7.88
CA ALA A 99 -0.83 -8.26 8.88
C ALA A 99 0.47 -8.23 9.69
N PHE A 100 1.62 -8.01 9.06
CA PHE A 100 2.92 -8.05 9.73
C PHE A 100 3.34 -6.73 10.37
N GLY A 101 2.95 -5.58 9.81
CA GLY A 101 3.43 -4.27 10.25
C GLY A 101 4.94 -4.11 10.08
N GLY A 102 5.50 -3.01 10.57
CA GLY A 102 6.94 -2.76 10.60
C GLY A 102 7.60 -2.66 9.22
N LEU A 103 8.91 -2.86 9.20
CA LEU A 103 9.73 -2.88 7.98
C LEU A 103 10.09 -4.32 7.63
N ASN A 104 9.57 -4.85 6.53
CA ASN A 104 9.83 -6.22 6.09
C ASN A 104 10.16 -6.26 4.59
N LEU A 105 10.97 -7.23 4.21
CA LEU A 105 11.07 -7.69 2.83
C LEU A 105 10.09 -8.85 2.65
N PHE A 106 9.16 -8.69 1.71
CA PHE A 106 8.24 -9.74 1.28
C PHE A 106 8.70 -10.29 -0.07
N GLU A 107 8.94 -11.59 -0.12
CA GLU A 107 9.35 -12.29 -1.33
C GLU A 107 8.22 -13.21 -1.76
N PHE A 108 7.57 -12.88 -2.88
CA PHE A 108 6.49 -13.67 -3.47
C PHE A 108 7.10 -14.69 -4.43
N MET A 109 7.01 -15.98 -4.07
CA MET A 109 7.65 -17.06 -4.77
C MET A 109 6.78 -17.63 -5.91
N PRO A 110 7.36 -18.30 -6.92
CA PRO A 110 6.60 -18.88 -8.03
C PRO A 110 5.63 -20.00 -7.63
N ASP A 111 5.81 -20.61 -6.46
CA ASP A 111 4.94 -21.64 -5.88
C ASP A 111 3.83 -21.05 -4.99
N ASP A 112 3.61 -19.73 -5.11
CA ASP A 112 2.67 -18.95 -4.31
C ASP A 112 3.00 -18.79 -2.83
N SER A 113 4.08 -19.37 -2.33
CA SER A 113 4.57 -19.11 -0.96
C SER A 113 5.10 -17.69 -0.81
N VAL A 114 5.11 -17.19 0.41
CA VAL A 114 5.61 -15.85 0.73
C VAL A 114 6.63 -15.93 1.86
N ASN A 115 7.86 -15.49 1.58
CA ASN A 115 8.88 -15.33 2.61
C ASN A 115 8.79 -13.92 3.18
N VAL A 116 8.79 -13.80 4.49
CA VAL A 116 8.79 -12.51 5.20
C VAL A 116 10.05 -12.40 6.04
N SER A 117 10.86 -11.41 5.76
CA SER A 117 12.10 -11.15 6.48
C SER A 117 12.10 -9.74 7.07
N PRO A 118 12.24 -9.56 8.39
CA PRO A 118 12.32 -8.23 8.98
C PRO A 118 13.59 -7.51 8.49
N VAL A 119 13.44 -6.20 8.22
CA VAL A 119 14.55 -5.33 7.84
C VAL A 119 15.05 -4.60 9.08
N LEU A 120 16.32 -4.83 9.43
CA LEU A 120 16.94 -4.27 10.62
C LEU A 120 17.62 -2.95 10.28
N CYS A 121 17.20 -1.88 10.93
CA CYS A 121 17.89 -0.60 10.90
C CYS A 121 17.86 0.02 12.30
N SER A 122 18.73 1.01 12.56
CA SER A 122 18.80 1.66 13.87
C SER A 122 17.51 2.45 14.16
N ASN A 123 17.17 2.60 15.43
CA ASN A 123 16.02 3.42 15.84
C ASN A 123 16.20 4.88 15.42
N ASP A 124 17.41 5.42 15.48
CA ASP A 124 17.73 6.77 15.05
C ASP A 124 17.46 6.94 13.55
N PHE A 125 17.82 5.93 12.76
CA PHE A 125 17.56 5.97 11.33
C PHE A 125 16.06 5.82 11.01
N ARG A 126 15.32 5.00 11.76
CA ARG A 126 13.85 4.94 11.64
C ARG A 126 13.20 6.30 11.89
N ASN A 127 13.67 6.99 12.92
CA ASN A 127 13.21 8.35 13.22
C ASN A 127 13.57 9.32 12.09
N THR A 128 14.82 9.26 11.61
CA THR A 128 15.27 10.07 10.46
C THR A 128 14.41 9.80 9.22
N LEU A 129 14.14 8.55 8.89
CA LEU A 129 13.30 8.18 7.75
C LEU A 129 11.87 8.71 7.92
N ASN A 130 11.30 8.58 9.11
CA ASN A 130 9.98 9.11 9.41
C ASN A 130 9.94 10.63 9.27
N LEU A 131 10.88 11.33 9.88
CA LEU A 131 10.99 12.79 9.79
C LEU A 131 11.28 13.28 8.37
N SER A 132 12.00 12.50 7.56
CA SER A 132 12.29 12.84 6.16
C SER A 132 11.14 12.51 5.20
N THR A 133 10.07 11.87 5.66
CA THR A 133 8.96 11.43 4.80
C THR A 133 7.82 12.44 4.82
N LEU A 134 7.51 13.00 3.66
CA LEU A 134 6.33 13.84 3.44
C LEU A 134 5.32 13.14 2.55
N VAL A 135 4.05 13.12 2.94
CA VAL A 135 2.97 12.50 2.17
C VAL A 135 1.88 13.53 1.89
N PHE A 136 1.42 13.59 0.64
CA PHE A 136 0.37 14.50 0.22
C PHE A 136 -0.74 13.73 -0.52
N TYR A 137 -1.98 14.08 -0.22
CA TYR A 137 -3.11 13.61 -1.01
C TYR A 137 -3.26 14.47 -2.26
N THR A 138 -3.27 13.82 -3.44
CA THR A 138 -3.33 14.52 -4.74
C THR A 138 -4.72 15.07 -5.09
N GLY A 139 -5.75 14.73 -4.32
CA GLY A 139 -7.14 15.08 -4.64
C GLY A 139 -7.75 14.25 -5.76
N VAL A 140 -6.98 13.38 -6.41
CA VAL A 140 -7.43 12.53 -7.52
C VAL A 140 -7.59 11.10 -7.03
N THR A 141 -8.79 10.54 -7.19
CA THR A 141 -9.05 9.11 -6.97
C THR A 141 -9.39 8.47 -8.29
N ARG A 142 -8.80 7.33 -8.58
CA ARG A 142 -9.14 6.49 -9.74
C ARG A 142 -9.27 5.03 -9.31
N SER A 143 -10.04 4.27 -10.11
CA SER A 143 -10.06 2.82 -9.93
C SER A 143 -8.68 2.23 -10.20
N ALA A 144 -8.06 1.65 -9.16
CA ALA A 144 -6.79 0.94 -9.28
C ALA A 144 -6.91 -0.29 -10.19
N SER A 145 -8.08 -0.93 -10.22
CA SER A 145 -8.34 -2.18 -10.94
C SER A 145 -8.00 -2.09 -12.43
N GLY A 146 -8.33 -0.99 -13.11
CA GLY A 146 -8.02 -0.81 -14.53
C GLY A 146 -6.52 -0.73 -14.81
N ILE A 147 -5.77 0.01 -13.98
CA ILE A 147 -4.31 0.15 -14.12
C ILE A 147 -3.62 -1.17 -13.80
N LEU A 148 -4.04 -1.86 -12.74
CA LEU A 148 -3.48 -3.15 -12.34
C LEU A 148 -3.76 -4.23 -13.37
N ALA A 149 -4.96 -4.28 -13.94
CA ALA A 149 -5.28 -5.20 -15.03
C ALA A 149 -4.38 -4.95 -16.25
N GLU A 150 -4.16 -3.70 -16.63
CA GLU A 150 -3.25 -3.36 -17.73
C GLU A 150 -1.79 -3.70 -17.39
N GLN A 151 -1.32 -3.42 -16.18
CA GLN A 151 0.01 -3.83 -15.73
C GLN A 151 0.18 -5.35 -15.83
N THR A 152 -0.81 -6.12 -15.39
CA THR A 152 -0.78 -7.58 -15.50
C THR A 152 -0.69 -8.03 -16.97
N ARG A 153 -1.49 -7.41 -17.86
CA ARG A 153 -1.50 -7.72 -19.29
C ARG A 153 -0.14 -7.48 -19.95
N VAL A 154 0.54 -6.38 -19.62
CA VAL A 154 1.82 -6.03 -20.25
C VAL A 154 3.02 -6.68 -19.58
N SER A 155 2.88 -7.20 -18.35
CA SER A 155 3.99 -7.78 -17.59
C SER A 155 4.61 -9.02 -18.26
N SER A 156 3.87 -9.70 -19.13
CA SER A 156 4.35 -10.84 -19.94
C SER A 156 5.26 -10.44 -21.11
N GLN A 157 5.28 -9.17 -21.50
CA GLN A 157 6.12 -8.68 -22.61
C GLN A 157 7.60 -8.66 -22.18
N ASP A 158 8.51 -9.07 -23.06
CA ASP A 158 9.92 -9.26 -22.71
C ASP A 158 10.63 -7.97 -22.26
N ASN A 159 10.31 -6.84 -22.91
CA ASN A 159 10.82 -5.53 -22.49
C ASN A 159 10.34 -5.13 -21.09
N LYS A 160 9.08 -5.46 -20.71
CA LYS A 160 8.54 -5.20 -19.39
C LYS A 160 9.09 -6.15 -18.32
N LYS A 161 9.37 -7.40 -18.69
CA LYS A 161 10.06 -8.35 -17.80
C LYS A 161 11.42 -7.86 -17.35
N LEU A 162 12.20 -7.22 -18.24
CA LEU A 162 13.50 -6.65 -17.87
C LEU A 162 13.33 -5.51 -16.84
N ILE A 163 12.35 -4.63 -17.06
CA ILE A 163 12.03 -3.55 -16.12
C ILE A 163 11.61 -4.13 -14.77
N LEU A 164 10.70 -5.11 -14.76
CA LEU A 164 10.23 -5.75 -13.52
C LEU A 164 11.37 -6.45 -12.78
N ARG A 165 12.28 -7.15 -13.47
CA ARG A 165 13.48 -7.76 -12.87
C ARG A 165 14.37 -6.69 -12.21
N ARG A 166 14.55 -5.53 -12.86
CA ARG A 166 15.32 -4.42 -12.25
C ARG A 166 14.59 -3.88 -11.02
N MET A 167 13.26 -3.71 -11.06
CA MET A 167 12.47 -3.26 -9.92
C MET A 167 12.52 -4.25 -8.75
N VAL A 168 12.52 -5.57 -9.02
CA VAL A 168 12.73 -6.59 -7.98
C VAL A 168 14.10 -6.41 -7.33
N ARG A 169 15.17 -6.25 -8.14
CA ARG A 169 16.51 -6.03 -7.60
C ARG A 169 16.59 -4.75 -6.75
N LEU A 170 15.93 -3.68 -7.17
CA LEU A 170 15.84 -2.46 -6.37
C LEU A 170 15.21 -2.67 -4.98
N ALA A 171 14.30 -3.63 -4.82
CA ALA A 171 13.74 -3.95 -3.50
C ALA A 171 14.82 -4.53 -2.56
N TYR A 172 15.70 -5.40 -3.07
CA TYR A 172 16.84 -5.91 -2.29
C TYR A 172 17.87 -4.81 -2.00
N ASP A 173 18.20 -4.00 -3.00
CA ASP A 173 19.10 -2.87 -2.84
C ASP A 173 18.55 -1.87 -1.79
N PHE A 174 17.22 -1.66 -1.78
CA PHE A 174 16.53 -0.81 -0.81
C PHE A 174 16.61 -1.37 0.61
N LYS A 175 16.46 -2.70 0.77
CA LYS A 175 16.71 -3.40 2.04
C LYS A 175 18.12 -3.12 2.55
N VAL A 176 19.13 -3.28 1.71
CA VAL A 176 20.54 -2.99 2.06
C VAL A 176 20.73 -1.52 2.44
N GLY A 177 20.10 -0.59 1.73
CA GLY A 177 20.11 0.84 2.07
C GLY A 177 19.51 1.13 3.45
N LEU A 178 18.41 0.47 3.81
CA LEU A 178 17.80 0.56 5.14
C LEU A 178 18.74 0.01 6.22
N GLU A 179 19.32 -1.17 6.01
CA GLU A 179 20.24 -1.82 6.95
C GLU A 179 21.53 -1.01 7.16
N ASN A 180 21.98 -0.30 6.13
CA ASN A 180 23.13 0.61 6.18
C ASN A 180 22.79 2.01 6.69
N ASN A 181 21.52 2.29 7.04
CA ASN A 181 21.04 3.59 7.52
C ASN A 181 21.39 4.75 6.55
N SER A 182 21.27 4.55 5.24
CA SER A 182 21.64 5.54 4.22
C SER A 182 20.41 6.13 3.51
N LEU A 183 19.97 7.31 3.96
CA LEU A 183 18.87 8.05 3.33
C LEU A 183 19.21 8.50 1.90
N GLU A 184 20.48 8.85 1.63
CA GLU A 184 20.94 9.21 0.30
C GLU A 184 20.76 8.06 -0.68
N HIS A 185 21.28 6.88 -0.32
CA HIS A 185 21.13 5.67 -1.14
C HIS A 185 19.65 5.30 -1.38
N LEU A 186 18.82 5.34 -0.34
CA LEU A 186 17.38 5.12 -0.48
C LEU A 186 16.72 6.10 -1.45
N SER A 187 17.15 7.36 -1.42
CA SER A 187 16.62 8.40 -2.31
C SER A 187 16.95 8.13 -3.78
N GLU A 188 18.18 7.69 -4.07
CA GLU A 188 18.58 7.32 -5.43
C GLU A 188 17.79 6.11 -5.94
N LEU A 189 17.66 5.06 -5.12
CA LEU A 189 16.88 3.88 -5.47
C LEU A 189 15.39 4.20 -5.69
N LEU A 190 14.83 5.12 -4.90
CA LEU A 190 13.46 5.55 -5.04
C LEU A 190 13.22 6.32 -6.35
N LYS A 191 14.16 7.19 -6.75
CA LYS A 191 14.14 7.88 -8.06
C LYS A 191 14.14 6.89 -9.20
N GLU A 192 15.06 5.92 -9.15
CA GLU A 192 15.15 4.88 -10.18
C GLU A 192 13.87 4.05 -10.25
N ASN A 193 13.37 3.60 -9.09
CA ASN A 193 12.12 2.85 -9.02
C ASN A 193 10.95 3.62 -9.64
N TRP A 194 10.80 4.91 -9.33
CA TRP A 194 9.73 5.74 -9.88
C TRP A 194 9.88 5.91 -11.40
N SER A 195 11.09 6.15 -11.87
CA SER A 195 11.39 6.23 -13.30
C SER A 195 10.99 4.96 -14.05
N LEU A 196 11.40 3.80 -13.54
CA LEU A 196 11.05 2.50 -14.10
C LEU A 196 9.54 2.25 -14.06
N LYS A 197 8.90 2.55 -12.92
CA LYS A 197 7.46 2.33 -12.75
C LYS A 197 6.65 3.10 -13.79
N LYS A 198 7.00 4.35 -14.09
CA LYS A 198 6.33 5.17 -15.11
C LYS A 198 6.39 4.56 -16.51
N THR A 199 7.40 3.73 -16.79
CA THR A 199 7.55 3.08 -18.09
C THR A 199 6.82 1.74 -18.23
N LEU A 200 6.20 1.23 -17.16
CA LEU A 200 5.49 -0.06 -17.23
C LEU A 200 4.24 0.03 -18.10
N THR A 201 3.38 1.01 -17.85
CA THR A 201 2.17 1.26 -18.65
C THR A 201 1.88 2.77 -18.74
N ASP A 202 1.18 3.16 -19.79
CA ASP A 202 0.60 4.49 -19.90
C ASP A 202 -0.50 4.66 -18.84
N GLY A 203 -0.55 5.71 -18.12
CA GLY A 203 -1.59 5.93 -17.10
C GLY A 203 -1.15 5.69 -15.65
N ILE A 204 0.09 5.24 -15.41
CA ILE A 204 0.68 5.27 -14.06
C ILE A 204 0.88 6.70 -13.60
N THR A 205 1.23 7.60 -14.52
CA THR A 205 1.33 9.04 -14.29
C THR A 205 0.47 9.81 -15.28
N ASN A 206 0.31 11.11 -15.06
CA ASN A 206 -0.31 12.07 -15.95
C ASN A 206 0.32 13.46 -15.71
N SER A 207 -0.04 14.45 -16.53
CA SER A 207 0.54 15.81 -16.43
C SER A 207 0.42 16.39 -15.01
N THR A 208 -0.72 16.23 -14.35
CA THR A 208 -0.94 16.73 -12.99
C THR A 208 -0.01 16.05 -11.97
N ILE A 209 0.15 14.73 -12.06
CA ILE A 209 1.05 13.99 -11.16
C ILE A 209 2.52 14.36 -11.43
N ASP A 210 2.89 14.52 -12.70
CA ASP A 210 4.25 14.93 -13.07
C ASP A 210 4.55 16.37 -12.62
N GLU A 211 3.59 17.30 -12.70
CA GLU A 211 3.70 18.66 -12.15
C GLU A 211 3.90 18.63 -10.63
N ILE A 212 3.10 17.85 -9.89
CA ILE A 212 3.22 17.68 -8.44
C ILE A 212 4.62 17.13 -8.09
N TYR A 213 5.04 16.07 -8.78
CA TYR A 213 6.35 15.46 -8.57
C TYR A 213 7.47 16.45 -8.80
N ASN A 214 7.45 17.16 -9.94
CA ASN A 214 8.48 18.12 -10.31
C ASN A 214 8.51 19.33 -9.36
N ALA A 215 7.36 19.80 -8.89
CA ALA A 215 7.26 20.86 -7.88
C ALA A 215 7.91 20.46 -6.55
N GLY A 216 7.65 19.23 -6.07
CA GLY A 216 8.27 18.72 -4.85
C GLY A 216 9.78 18.56 -4.97
N ILE A 217 10.27 18.00 -6.08
CA ILE A 217 11.73 17.88 -6.36
C ILE A 217 12.37 19.28 -6.50
N GLY A 218 11.74 20.19 -7.24
CA GLY A 218 12.23 21.57 -7.42
C GLY A 218 12.28 22.37 -6.11
N ALA A 219 11.44 22.06 -5.14
CA ALA A 219 11.43 22.66 -3.80
C ALA A 219 12.45 22.03 -2.83
N GLY A 220 13.18 20.99 -3.25
CA GLY A 220 14.30 20.41 -2.51
C GLY A 220 14.06 19.00 -1.96
N ALA A 221 13.02 18.29 -2.39
CA ALA A 221 12.91 16.87 -2.08
C ALA A 221 14.01 16.06 -2.77
N TYR A 222 14.59 15.11 -2.05
CA TYR A 222 15.60 14.20 -2.59
C TYR A 222 15.00 13.26 -3.63
N ALA A 223 13.86 12.70 -3.36
CA ALA A 223 13.16 11.76 -4.22
C ALA A 223 11.66 11.77 -3.90
N GLY A 224 10.87 11.18 -4.76
CA GLY A 224 9.45 10.96 -4.52
C GLY A 224 8.86 9.88 -5.40
N LYS A 225 7.64 9.46 -5.09
CA LYS A 225 6.85 8.57 -5.95
C LYS A 225 5.37 8.67 -5.64
N LEU A 226 4.56 8.35 -6.62
CA LEU A 226 3.14 8.09 -6.39
C LEU A 226 2.96 6.71 -5.75
N LEU A 227 2.16 6.62 -4.71
CA LEU A 227 1.87 5.38 -3.99
C LEU A 227 0.77 4.57 -4.69
N GLY A 228 0.76 3.26 -4.49
CA GLY A 228 -0.24 2.34 -5.05
C GLY A 228 -0.09 2.11 -6.56
N ALA A 229 -1.21 1.84 -7.23
CA ALA A 229 -1.25 1.43 -8.64
C ALA A 229 -0.84 2.52 -9.63
N GLY A 230 -1.12 3.79 -9.33
CA GLY A 230 -0.87 4.91 -10.22
C GLY A 230 -2.08 5.84 -10.40
N ALA A 231 -1.94 6.84 -11.23
CA ALA A 231 -2.96 7.79 -11.69
C ALA A 231 -3.59 8.72 -10.65
N GLY A 232 -3.27 8.59 -9.37
CA GLY A 232 -3.81 9.43 -8.29
C GLY A 232 -3.58 8.80 -6.92
N GLY A 233 -4.23 9.32 -5.90
CA GLY A 233 -4.06 8.90 -4.53
C GLY A 233 -3.05 9.75 -3.78
N PHE A 234 -1.99 9.15 -3.25
CA PHE A 234 -0.98 9.84 -2.45
C PHE A 234 0.37 9.87 -3.15
N VAL A 235 1.04 11.01 -3.06
CA VAL A 235 2.44 11.16 -3.44
C VAL A 235 3.29 11.26 -2.17
N MET A 236 4.39 10.53 -2.16
CA MET A 236 5.37 10.55 -1.07
C MET A 236 6.67 11.18 -1.57
N PHE A 237 7.29 11.97 -0.71
CA PHE A 237 8.63 12.52 -0.92
C PHE A 237 9.54 12.14 0.24
N LEU A 238 10.81 11.89 -0.06
CA LEU A 238 11.90 11.90 0.90
C LEU A 238 12.59 13.26 0.80
N ALA A 239 12.68 13.97 1.90
CA ALA A 239 13.19 15.34 1.92
C ALA A 239 13.90 15.64 3.25
N PRO A 240 14.93 16.52 3.26
CA PRO A 240 15.49 16.97 4.52
C PRO A 240 14.51 17.90 5.24
N GLU A 241 14.47 17.83 6.57
CA GLU A 241 13.51 18.60 7.38
C GLU A 241 13.55 20.11 7.12
N ASN A 242 14.74 20.65 6.84
CA ASN A 242 14.91 22.09 6.53
C ASN A 242 14.30 22.51 5.18
N ARG A 243 13.81 21.58 4.37
CA ARG A 243 13.10 21.83 3.10
C ARG A 243 11.61 21.58 3.16
N HIS A 244 11.12 21.13 4.31
CA HIS A 244 9.70 20.79 4.43
C HIS A 244 8.79 22.00 4.18
N PHE A 245 9.15 23.17 4.70
CA PHE A 245 8.38 24.39 4.50
C PHE A 245 8.28 24.77 3.01
N GLU A 246 9.39 24.74 2.28
CA GLU A 246 9.42 25.05 0.86
C GLU A 246 8.63 24.04 0.03
N ILE A 247 8.72 22.76 0.37
CA ILE A 247 7.95 21.70 -0.33
C ILE A 247 6.46 21.84 -0.05
N ILE A 248 6.06 22.05 1.20
CA ILE A 248 4.65 22.27 1.57
C ILE A 248 4.10 23.51 0.87
N ASN A 249 4.89 24.56 0.78
CA ASN A 249 4.51 25.80 0.10
C ASN A 249 4.38 25.60 -1.42
N ALA A 250 5.31 24.88 -2.05
CA ALA A 250 5.23 24.54 -3.46
C ALA A 250 4.01 23.67 -3.78
N LEU A 251 3.60 22.84 -2.84
CA LEU A 251 2.45 21.93 -2.94
C LEU A 251 1.23 22.42 -2.14
N HIS A 252 1.08 23.72 -1.92
CA HIS A 252 0.03 24.32 -1.05
C HIS A 252 -1.41 23.97 -1.46
N LYS A 253 -1.63 23.54 -2.69
CA LYS A 253 -2.95 23.05 -3.18
C LYS A 253 -3.27 21.63 -2.74
N LEU A 254 -2.27 20.89 -2.23
CA LEU A 254 -2.42 19.53 -1.78
C LEU A 254 -2.58 19.48 -0.26
N ARG A 255 -3.32 18.47 0.22
CA ARG A 255 -3.44 18.22 1.65
C ARG A 255 -2.26 17.37 2.13
N PRO A 256 -1.39 17.89 3.00
CA PRO A 256 -0.38 17.08 3.67
C PRO A 256 -1.08 16.09 4.62
N VAL A 257 -0.54 14.88 4.70
CA VAL A 257 -1.04 13.82 5.58
C VAL A 257 0.07 13.41 6.54
N LYS A 258 -0.25 13.35 7.81
CA LYS A 258 0.69 12.89 8.81
C LYS A 258 0.99 11.42 8.57
N PHE A 259 2.26 11.09 8.42
CA PHE A 259 2.75 9.74 8.28
C PHE A 259 3.36 9.28 9.60
N ASN A 260 2.91 8.16 10.12
CA ASN A 260 3.51 7.49 11.27
C ASN A 260 3.67 6.02 10.92
N PRO A 261 4.91 5.50 10.86
CA PRO A 261 5.14 4.07 10.67
C PRO A 261 4.57 3.28 11.85
N GLU A 262 3.79 2.23 11.55
CA GLU A 262 3.33 1.27 12.54
C GLU A 262 4.37 0.14 12.67
N SER A 263 4.72 -0.22 13.89
CA SER A 263 5.74 -1.23 14.16
C SER A 263 5.18 -2.64 14.29
N SER A 264 3.89 -2.76 14.58
CA SER A 264 3.18 -4.03 14.72
C SER A 264 2.04 -4.11 13.72
N GLY A 265 1.75 -5.29 13.22
CA GLY A 265 0.58 -5.53 12.40
C GLY A 265 -0.70 -5.72 13.22
N SER A 266 -1.72 -6.20 12.58
CA SER A 266 -3.02 -6.51 13.20
C SER A 266 -2.98 -7.81 14.00
#